data_3aa1b73cd269acbdac93d8b1282bbaa0
#
_entry.id   3aa1b73cd269acbdac93d8b1282bbaa0
#
_cell.length_a   1.000
_cell.length_b   1.000
_cell.length_c   1.000
_cell.angle_alpha   90.00
_cell.angle_beta   90.00
_cell.angle_gamma   90.00
#
_symmetry.space_group_name_H-M   'P 1'
#
loop_
_entity.id
_entity.type
_entity.pdbx_description
1 polymer ?
#
loop_
_entity_poly.entity_id
_entity_poly.type
_entity_poly.pdbx_seq_one_letter_code
_entity_poly.pdbx_strand_id
1 'polypeptide(L)'
;MCIRDSGISFLIFWVEEVWPASRLKYNRVELNGQVSTGWPPNGFNLSNQSIGADNLSVKKISDTDGVLAVWNQEGNFSDVYAQKIGWDGEAQWESNGTPISIEENDQSAISFDIDENGSSAFIVWEDYRNGSDYDIIGLEIDLSSGPTGSEIYFSSDTTNQQKPLVKSVAAGEYIIIWEDGRGYYNSDPLLINGVDLYGSAYVVGFGKTTGVDGIPISVEYHDQKKPAITKYSGEDHLLHWIDLRSSGKEDLANYYAKIIRRSDVLSSTNEKANVTIPSSFNIQSVYPNPFNGQVKFDFTINSPQLVQFNVYDISGRTIVDEIIMSGSKGYHQVSWDGKNV
;
A
#
# COMPACT_ATOMS: atom_id res chain seq x y z
N MET A 1 4.59 -0.96 -20.97
CA MET A 1 3.82 -1.98 -20.22
C MET A 1 3.05 -2.86 -21.19
N CYS A 2 2.82 -4.12 -20.88
CA CYS A 2 2.15 -5.08 -21.77
C CYS A 2 1.10 -5.87 -20.98
N ILE A 3 -0.14 -5.87 -21.46
CA ILE A 3 -1.26 -6.60 -20.83
C ILE A 3 -1.88 -7.53 -21.89
N ARG A 4 -1.95 -8.81 -21.56
CA ARG A 4 -2.53 -9.82 -22.43
C ARG A 4 -4.05 -9.71 -22.42
N ASP A 5 -4.63 -9.63 -23.64
CA ASP A 5 -6.07 -9.83 -23.83
C ASP A 5 -6.45 -11.33 -23.71
N SER A 6 -7.65 -11.68 -24.12
CA SER A 6 -8.24 -13.02 -23.96
C SER A 6 -7.52 -14.18 -24.69
N GLY A 7 -6.31 -14.00 -25.28
CA GLY A 7 -5.61 -15.18 -25.74
C GLY A 7 -4.55 -15.01 -26.83
N ILE A 8 -4.73 -14.15 -27.82
CA ILE A 8 -3.88 -14.11 -29.03
C ILE A 8 -3.16 -12.79 -29.26
N SER A 9 -3.44 -11.76 -28.44
CA SER A 9 -2.83 -10.44 -28.59
C SER A 9 -2.57 -9.77 -27.24
N PHE A 10 -1.86 -8.62 -27.30
CA PHE A 10 -1.49 -7.83 -26.14
C PHE A 10 -1.81 -6.36 -26.41
N LEU A 11 -2.37 -5.66 -25.42
CA LEU A 11 -2.31 -4.23 -25.36
C LEU A 11 -0.94 -3.81 -24.81
N ILE A 12 -0.21 -3.04 -25.57
CA ILE A 12 1.08 -2.48 -25.16
C ILE A 12 0.93 -0.97 -24.98
N PHE A 13 1.56 -0.47 -23.93
CA PHE A 13 1.57 0.94 -23.57
C PHE A 13 3.01 1.42 -23.47
N TRP A 14 3.28 2.63 -23.97
CA TRP A 14 4.62 3.20 -23.93
C TRP A 14 4.59 4.71 -23.80
N VAL A 15 5.69 5.26 -23.35
CA VAL A 15 5.99 6.68 -23.40
C VAL A 15 6.74 6.95 -24.69
N GLU A 16 6.27 7.88 -25.48
CA GLU A 16 6.96 8.38 -26.69
C GLU A 16 7.63 9.70 -26.33
N GLU A 17 8.96 9.68 -26.26
CA GLU A 17 9.75 10.88 -26.00
C GLU A 17 9.81 11.75 -27.24
N VAL A 18 9.02 12.80 -27.28
CA VAL A 18 8.97 13.78 -28.40
C VAL A 18 9.09 15.17 -27.83
N TRP A 19 10.26 15.81 -28.08
CA TRP A 19 10.43 17.17 -27.60
C TRP A 19 9.33 18.11 -28.12
N PRO A 20 8.69 18.98 -27.31
CA PRO A 20 9.06 19.32 -25.94
C PRO A 20 8.38 18.48 -24.83
N ALA A 21 7.59 17.50 -25.14
CA ALA A 21 6.78 16.78 -24.15
C ALA A 21 6.73 15.26 -24.42
N SER A 22 6.80 14.46 -23.38
CA SER A 22 6.54 13.01 -23.43
C SER A 22 5.07 12.74 -23.71
N ARG A 23 4.76 11.70 -24.48
CA ARG A 23 3.39 11.33 -24.86
C ARG A 23 3.12 9.88 -24.51
N LEU A 24 1.94 9.63 -23.97
CA LEU A 24 1.51 8.26 -23.72
C LEU A 24 0.73 7.73 -24.91
N LYS A 25 1.08 6.51 -25.30
CA LYS A 25 0.46 5.80 -26.42
C LYS A 25 0.15 4.35 -26.06
N TYR A 26 -0.74 3.75 -26.83
CA TYR A 26 -1.05 2.33 -26.74
C TYR A 26 -1.35 1.73 -28.11
N ASN A 27 -1.17 0.42 -28.23
CA ASN A 27 -1.50 -0.34 -29.42
C ASN A 27 -1.81 -1.79 -29.07
N ARG A 28 -2.40 -2.51 -30.00
CA ARG A 28 -2.64 -3.93 -29.90
C ARG A 28 -1.71 -4.68 -30.84
N VAL A 29 -1.02 -5.67 -30.28
CA VAL A 29 -0.01 -6.46 -31.00
C VAL A 29 -0.33 -7.93 -30.87
N GLU A 30 -0.32 -8.63 -32.00
CA GLU A 30 -0.49 -10.07 -32.09
C GLU A 30 0.72 -10.83 -31.56
N LEU A 31 0.57 -12.13 -31.28
CA LEU A 31 1.66 -12.99 -30.81
C LEU A 31 2.86 -13.05 -31.79
N ASN A 32 2.66 -12.76 -33.07
CA ASN A 32 3.71 -12.70 -34.07
C ASN A 32 4.47 -11.36 -34.12
N GLY A 33 4.11 -10.41 -33.23
CA GLY A 33 4.71 -9.10 -33.14
C GLY A 33 4.15 -8.06 -34.12
N GLN A 34 3.13 -8.40 -34.89
CA GLN A 34 2.48 -7.46 -35.82
C GLN A 34 1.38 -6.68 -35.09
N VAL A 35 1.18 -5.44 -35.51
CA VAL A 35 0.03 -4.63 -35.08
C VAL A 35 -1.25 -5.33 -35.56
N SER A 36 -2.24 -5.44 -34.67
CA SER A 36 -3.51 -6.07 -34.98
C SER A 36 -4.24 -5.37 -36.11
N THR A 37 -4.94 -6.14 -36.95
CA THR A 37 -5.70 -5.61 -38.06
C THR A 37 -6.72 -4.56 -37.60
N GLY A 38 -6.74 -3.42 -38.24
CA GLY A 38 -7.61 -2.28 -37.93
C GLY A 38 -7.04 -1.29 -36.90
N TRP A 39 -5.88 -1.61 -36.31
CA TRP A 39 -5.18 -0.69 -35.38
C TRP A 39 -4.18 0.19 -36.12
N PRO A 40 -3.98 1.46 -35.69
CA PRO A 40 -3.07 2.38 -36.36
C PRO A 40 -1.61 1.92 -36.18
N PRO A 41 -0.77 2.01 -37.22
CA PRO A 41 0.63 1.55 -37.14
C PRO A 41 1.44 2.21 -36.02
N ASN A 42 1.13 3.47 -35.68
CA ASN A 42 1.83 4.27 -34.68
C ASN A 42 1.10 4.30 -33.31
N GLY A 43 0.07 3.48 -33.15
CA GLY A 43 -0.74 3.44 -31.90
C GLY A 43 -1.71 4.61 -31.76
N PHE A 44 -2.61 4.46 -30.82
CA PHE A 44 -3.50 5.52 -30.35
C PHE A 44 -2.79 6.41 -29.34
N ASN A 45 -3.21 7.67 -29.26
CA ASN A 45 -2.79 8.57 -28.21
C ASN A 45 -3.63 8.30 -26.95
N LEU A 46 -2.99 8.20 -25.80
CA LEU A 46 -3.64 8.03 -24.51
C LEU A 46 -3.80 9.37 -23.79
N SER A 47 -2.73 10.16 -23.77
CA SER A 47 -2.66 11.45 -23.08
C SER A 47 -2.76 12.63 -24.06
N ASN A 48 -2.91 13.83 -23.51
CA ASN A 48 -2.83 15.08 -24.28
C ASN A 48 -1.45 15.19 -24.92
N GLN A 49 -1.44 15.44 -26.22
CA GLN A 49 -0.22 15.49 -27.05
C GLN A 49 0.55 16.81 -26.93
N SER A 50 -0.01 17.80 -26.25
CA SER A 50 0.58 19.14 -26.13
C SER A 50 1.33 19.36 -24.81
N ILE A 51 1.13 18.49 -23.83
CA ILE A 51 1.73 18.55 -22.50
C ILE A 51 2.32 17.18 -22.13
N GLY A 52 3.38 17.18 -21.31
CA GLY A 52 4.05 15.95 -20.88
C GLY A 52 3.13 15.02 -20.10
N ALA A 53 3.43 13.72 -20.15
CA ALA A 53 2.77 12.72 -19.34
C ALA A 53 3.73 11.59 -19.01
N ASP A 54 3.70 11.14 -17.75
CA ASP A 54 4.58 10.10 -17.22
C ASP A 54 3.88 9.21 -16.19
N ASN A 55 4.66 8.41 -15.45
CA ASN A 55 4.19 7.55 -14.36
C ASN A 55 3.00 6.66 -14.71
N LEU A 56 2.94 6.23 -15.97
CA LEU A 56 1.86 5.40 -16.48
C LEU A 56 1.80 4.04 -15.76
N SER A 57 0.67 3.74 -15.19
CA SER A 57 0.32 2.42 -14.65
C SER A 57 -0.96 1.92 -15.31
N VAL A 58 -1.02 0.63 -15.63
CA VAL A 58 -2.17 0.03 -16.32
C VAL A 58 -2.52 -1.29 -15.66
N LYS A 59 -3.81 -1.53 -15.43
CA LYS A 59 -4.32 -2.81 -14.93
C LYS A 59 -5.49 -3.30 -15.75
N LYS A 60 -5.57 -4.62 -15.90
CA LYS A 60 -6.70 -5.30 -16.53
C LYS A 60 -7.94 -5.21 -15.62
N ILE A 61 -9.07 -4.82 -16.18
CA ILE A 61 -10.36 -4.80 -15.49
C ILE A 61 -10.94 -6.23 -15.51
N SER A 62 -11.21 -6.74 -16.71
CA SER A 62 -11.74 -8.10 -16.92
C SER A 62 -11.41 -8.59 -18.33
N ASP A 63 -11.82 -9.80 -18.66
CA ASP A 63 -11.69 -10.34 -20.01
C ASP A 63 -12.63 -9.67 -21.04
N THR A 64 -13.65 -8.96 -20.57
CA THR A 64 -14.63 -8.31 -21.41
C THR A 64 -14.52 -6.79 -21.45
N ASP A 65 -14.08 -6.15 -20.35
CA ASP A 65 -14.15 -4.70 -20.20
C ASP A 65 -12.89 -3.94 -20.59
N GLY A 66 -11.75 -4.62 -20.72
CA GLY A 66 -10.50 -3.98 -21.08
C GLY A 66 -9.59 -3.64 -19.93
N VAL A 67 -9.03 -2.44 -19.92
CA VAL A 67 -8.02 -1.98 -18.97
C VAL A 67 -8.34 -0.59 -18.42
N LEU A 68 -7.86 -0.32 -17.20
CA LEU A 68 -7.76 1.02 -16.63
C LEU A 68 -6.31 1.46 -16.68
N ALA A 69 -6.07 2.63 -17.28
CA ALA A 69 -4.78 3.32 -17.33
C ALA A 69 -4.86 4.57 -16.45
N VAL A 70 -3.84 4.80 -15.63
CA VAL A 70 -3.70 5.97 -14.75
C VAL A 70 -2.30 6.54 -14.93
N TRP A 71 -2.17 7.86 -14.97
CA TRP A 71 -0.89 8.53 -15.21
C TRP A 71 -0.84 9.92 -14.62
N ASN A 72 0.36 10.50 -14.57
CA ASN A 72 0.56 11.92 -14.32
C ASN A 72 0.57 12.69 -15.65
N GLN A 73 -0.15 13.80 -15.69
CA GLN A 73 -0.16 14.75 -16.79
C GLN A 73 0.57 16.02 -16.34
N GLU A 74 1.68 16.35 -16.98
CA GLU A 74 2.51 17.49 -16.65
C GLU A 74 1.97 18.76 -17.32
N GLY A 75 1.49 19.70 -16.52
CA GLY A 75 1.09 21.03 -16.94
C GLY A 75 1.97 22.12 -16.30
N ASN A 76 1.36 23.04 -15.57
CA ASN A 76 2.08 23.91 -14.63
C ASN A 76 2.51 23.11 -13.40
N PHE A 77 1.72 22.11 -13.06
CA PHE A 77 1.91 21.13 -12.00
C PHE A 77 1.67 19.73 -12.57
N SER A 78 1.99 18.73 -11.80
CA SER A 78 1.69 17.34 -12.11
C SER A 78 0.30 16.99 -11.61
N ASP A 79 -0.58 16.55 -12.49
CA ASP A 79 -1.98 16.22 -12.24
C ASP A 79 -2.23 14.73 -12.43
N VAL A 80 -3.29 14.20 -11.83
CA VAL A 80 -3.69 12.78 -11.95
C VAL A 80 -4.80 12.62 -12.99
N TYR A 81 -4.56 11.75 -13.97
CA TYR A 81 -5.51 11.41 -15.03
C TYR A 81 -5.74 9.91 -15.12
N ALA A 82 -6.88 9.52 -15.64
CA ALA A 82 -7.21 8.11 -15.92
C ALA A 82 -8.00 7.96 -17.24
N GLN A 83 -7.94 6.73 -17.79
CA GLN A 83 -8.74 6.34 -18.96
C GLN A 83 -9.07 4.85 -18.89
N LYS A 84 -10.31 4.51 -19.13
CA LYS A 84 -10.74 3.15 -19.41
C LYS A 84 -10.66 2.90 -20.93
N ILE A 85 -9.99 1.80 -21.32
CA ILE A 85 -9.79 1.42 -22.71
C ILE A 85 -10.36 0.03 -22.93
N GLY A 86 -11.30 -0.11 -23.85
CA GLY A 86 -11.85 -1.39 -24.26
C GLY A 86 -10.83 -2.26 -25.01
N TRP A 87 -11.08 -3.55 -25.10
CA TRP A 87 -10.24 -4.47 -25.90
C TRP A 87 -10.29 -4.15 -27.41
N ASP A 88 -11.27 -3.40 -27.86
CA ASP A 88 -11.38 -2.84 -29.21
C ASP A 88 -10.47 -1.63 -29.46
N GLY A 89 -9.90 -1.07 -28.39
CA GLY A 89 -9.04 0.11 -28.43
C GLY A 89 -9.79 1.42 -28.26
N GLU A 90 -11.07 1.39 -28.03
CA GLU A 90 -11.85 2.61 -27.84
C GLU A 90 -11.69 3.15 -26.42
N ALA A 91 -11.36 4.44 -26.31
CA ALA A 91 -11.41 5.17 -25.05
C ALA A 91 -12.88 5.31 -24.60
N GLN A 92 -13.17 4.89 -23.39
CA GLN A 92 -14.53 4.82 -22.87
C GLN A 92 -14.97 6.11 -22.15
N TRP A 93 -14.00 6.94 -21.76
CA TRP A 93 -14.20 8.21 -21.06
C TRP A 93 -13.75 9.39 -21.95
N GLU A 94 -13.46 10.53 -21.33
CA GLU A 94 -13.07 11.73 -22.10
C GLU A 94 -11.81 11.52 -22.94
N SER A 95 -11.79 12.10 -24.12
CA SER A 95 -10.61 12.04 -24.99
C SER A 95 -9.41 12.70 -24.32
N ASN A 96 -8.22 12.09 -24.44
CA ASN A 96 -6.98 12.45 -23.75
C ASN A 96 -6.97 12.22 -22.23
N GLY A 97 -7.93 11.47 -21.71
CA GLY A 97 -8.06 11.11 -20.29
C GLY A 97 -9.01 12.01 -19.51
N THR A 98 -9.61 11.41 -18.50
CA THR A 98 -10.46 12.09 -17.54
C THR A 98 -9.63 12.56 -16.35
N PRO A 99 -9.71 13.83 -15.94
CA PRO A 99 -9.01 14.32 -14.77
C PRO A 99 -9.56 13.64 -13.50
N ILE A 100 -8.65 13.19 -12.67
CA ILE A 100 -8.93 12.62 -11.35
C ILE A 100 -8.66 13.67 -10.26
N SER A 101 -7.52 14.35 -10.35
CA SER A 101 -7.18 15.51 -9.51
C SER A 101 -6.36 16.50 -10.33
N ILE A 102 -6.77 17.79 -10.31
CA ILE A 102 -6.15 18.89 -11.06
C ILE A 102 -6.02 20.12 -10.17
N GLU A 103 -5.68 19.92 -8.93
CA GLU A 103 -5.55 20.98 -7.94
C GLU A 103 -4.25 21.77 -8.08
N GLU A 104 -4.12 22.91 -7.38
CA GLU A 104 -2.86 23.65 -7.34
C GLU A 104 -1.73 22.79 -6.76
N ASN A 105 -0.51 22.98 -7.27
CA ASN A 105 0.68 22.19 -6.96
C ASN A 105 0.58 20.72 -7.39
N ASP A 106 1.61 19.93 -7.06
CA ASP A 106 1.79 18.60 -7.63
C ASP A 106 0.93 17.52 -6.96
N GLN A 107 0.32 16.67 -7.77
CA GLN A 107 -0.24 15.38 -7.40
C GLN A 107 0.61 14.30 -8.06
N SER A 108 1.23 13.43 -7.25
CA SER A 108 2.25 12.48 -7.74
C SER A 108 2.16 11.12 -7.06
N ALA A 109 3.13 10.24 -7.32
CA ALA A 109 3.26 8.91 -6.70
C ALA A 109 1.95 8.10 -6.66
N ILE A 110 1.31 7.98 -7.81
CA ILE A 110 0.01 7.33 -7.97
C ILE A 110 0.09 5.83 -7.67
N SER A 111 -0.85 5.32 -6.90
CA SER A 111 -1.15 3.90 -6.78
C SER A 111 -2.64 3.65 -7.00
N PHE A 112 -3.00 2.57 -7.69
CA PHE A 112 -4.40 2.19 -7.81
C PHE A 112 -4.57 0.67 -7.83
N ASP A 113 -5.75 0.21 -7.47
CA ASP A 113 -6.16 -1.18 -7.66
C ASP A 113 -7.63 -1.26 -8.09
N ILE A 114 -7.98 -2.36 -8.72
CA ILE A 114 -9.31 -2.66 -9.21
C ILE A 114 -9.88 -3.74 -8.30
N ASP A 115 -11.15 -3.64 -7.96
CA ASP A 115 -11.82 -4.64 -7.14
C ASP A 115 -11.93 -6.00 -7.84
N GLU A 116 -12.12 -7.07 -7.08
CA GLU A 116 -12.13 -8.43 -7.61
C GLU A 116 -13.24 -8.67 -8.65
N ASN A 117 -14.30 -7.86 -8.63
CA ASN A 117 -15.43 -7.96 -9.57
C ASN A 117 -15.23 -7.09 -10.84
N GLY A 118 -14.24 -6.20 -10.86
CA GLY A 118 -14.04 -5.25 -11.95
C GLY A 118 -15.13 -4.18 -12.02
N SER A 119 -15.81 -3.89 -10.92
CA SER A 119 -16.90 -2.88 -10.87
C SER A 119 -16.39 -1.52 -10.43
N SER A 120 -15.38 -1.48 -9.56
CA SER A 120 -14.77 -0.26 -9.06
C SER A 120 -13.26 -0.31 -9.07
N ALA A 121 -12.64 0.85 -9.02
CA ALA A 121 -11.23 1.03 -8.75
C ALA A 121 -11.05 2.08 -7.66
N PHE A 122 -9.95 2.04 -6.96
CA PHE A 122 -9.57 3.08 -6.02
C PHE A 122 -8.18 3.59 -6.38
N ILE A 123 -8.06 4.91 -6.57
CA ILE A 123 -6.82 5.60 -6.91
C ILE A 123 -6.40 6.41 -5.69
N VAL A 124 -5.12 6.37 -5.33
CA VAL A 124 -4.52 7.18 -4.27
C VAL A 124 -3.26 7.84 -4.79
N TRP A 125 -2.94 9.03 -4.26
CA TRP A 125 -1.77 9.80 -4.68
C TRP A 125 -1.19 10.61 -3.53
N GLU A 126 0.05 11.08 -3.72
CA GLU A 126 0.65 12.16 -2.92
C GLU A 126 0.11 13.49 -3.43
N ASP A 127 -0.32 14.35 -2.53
CA ASP A 127 -0.93 15.63 -2.86
C ASP A 127 -0.22 16.78 -2.15
N TYR A 128 0.32 17.73 -2.91
CA TYR A 128 1.05 18.88 -2.39
C TYR A 128 0.22 20.19 -2.46
N ARG A 129 -1.12 20.10 -2.65
CA ARG A 129 -1.99 21.27 -2.86
C ARG A 129 -1.90 22.31 -1.76
N ASN A 130 -1.58 21.94 -0.53
CA ASN A 130 -1.41 22.84 0.59
C ASN A 130 -0.10 23.67 0.52
N GLY A 131 0.85 23.33 -0.37
CA GLY A 131 2.12 24.02 -0.60
C GLY A 131 3.14 23.89 0.54
N SER A 132 2.93 23.02 1.51
CA SER A 132 3.81 22.84 2.68
C SER A 132 4.31 21.41 2.87
N ASP A 133 3.47 20.43 2.68
CA ASP A 133 3.74 19.00 2.88
C ASP A 133 2.87 18.14 1.96
N TYR A 134 3.21 16.87 1.86
CA TYR A 134 2.43 15.90 1.09
C TYR A 134 1.41 15.21 1.97
N ASP A 135 0.16 15.21 1.52
CA ASP A 135 -0.96 14.46 2.08
C ASP A 135 -1.25 13.21 1.26
N ILE A 136 -2.00 12.26 1.82
CA ILE A 136 -2.53 11.12 1.06
C ILE A 136 -4.00 11.34 0.79
N ILE A 137 -4.32 11.46 -0.49
CA ILE A 137 -5.69 11.63 -0.98
C ILE A 137 -6.03 10.46 -1.91
N GLY A 138 -7.29 10.12 -2.01
CA GLY A 138 -7.77 9.09 -2.92
C GLY A 138 -9.18 9.34 -3.43
N LEU A 139 -9.52 8.65 -4.49
CA LEU A 139 -10.82 8.73 -5.15
C LEU A 139 -11.31 7.36 -5.58
N GLU A 140 -12.59 7.09 -5.34
CA GLU A 140 -13.28 5.93 -5.90
C GLU A 140 -13.68 6.19 -7.35
N ILE A 141 -13.47 5.19 -8.19
CA ILE A 141 -13.86 5.18 -9.59
C ILE A 141 -14.90 4.08 -9.79
N ASP A 142 -16.07 4.44 -10.23
CA ASP A 142 -17.02 3.49 -10.83
C ASP A 142 -16.58 3.19 -12.27
N LEU A 143 -16.23 1.95 -12.56
CA LEU A 143 -15.66 1.58 -13.85
C LEU A 143 -16.67 1.62 -15.00
N SER A 144 -17.98 1.75 -14.71
CA SER A 144 -19.00 1.93 -15.73
C SER A 144 -19.22 3.39 -16.12
N SER A 145 -19.15 4.31 -15.14
CA SER A 145 -19.49 5.73 -15.33
C SER A 145 -18.29 6.68 -15.23
N GLY A 146 -17.16 6.21 -14.74
CA GLY A 146 -15.97 7.02 -14.48
C GLY A 146 -15.90 7.57 -13.05
N PRO A 147 -15.06 8.58 -12.79
CA PRO A 147 -14.92 9.20 -11.48
C PRO A 147 -16.21 9.94 -11.11
N THR A 148 -16.87 9.53 -10.04
CA THR A 148 -18.15 10.08 -9.59
C THR A 148 -18.16 10.52 -8.13
N GLY A 149 -17.13 10.17 -7.38
CA GLY A 149 -17.01 10.46 -5.96
C GLY A 149 -16.39 11.81 -5.64
N SER A 150 -16.28 12.10 -4.34
CA SER A 150 -15.48 13.19 -3.81
C SER A 150 -14.14 12.63 -3.33
N GLU A 151 -13.10 13.43 -3.41
CA GLU A 151 -11.79 13.10 -2.85
C GLU A 151 -11.87 12.80 -1.35
N ILE A 152 -11.06 11.86 -0.92
CA ILE A 152 -11.02 11.36 0.46
C ILE A 152 -9.61 11.57 0.99
N TYR A 153 -9.49 12.34 2.06
CA TYR A 153 -8.22 12.53 2.76
C TYR A 153 -7.96 11.35 3.69
N PHE A 154 -6.91 10.59 3.42
CA PHE A 154 -6.45 9.50 4.28
C PHE A 154 -5.53 9.99 5.38
N SER A 155 -4.69 10.96 5.07
CA SER A 155 -3.88 11.67 6.03
C SER A 155 -3.76 13.13 5.63
N SER A 156 -3.70 14.02 6.63
CA SER A 156 -3.53 15.47 6.49
C SER A 156 -2.77 16.05 7.70
N ASP A 157 -1.84 15.27 8.24
CA ASP A 157 -0.92 15.70 9.30
C ASP A 157 0.09 16.72 8.71
N THR A 158 0.61 17.63 9.52
CA THR A 158 1.55 18.70 9.12
C THR A 158 2.95 18.18 8.74
N THR A 159 3.09 16.93 8.45
CA THR A 159 4.32 16.27 8.00
C THR A 159 4.09 15.58 6.66
N ASN A 160 5.15 15.15 5.98
CA ASN A 160 4.98 14.46 4.72
C ASN A 160 4.41 13.04 4.92
N GLN A 161 3.33 12.75 4.20
CA GLN A 161 2.82 11.41 3.97
C GLN A 161 3.03 11.09 2.50
N GLN A 162 3.72 9.99 2.22
CA GLN A 162 4.23 9.71 0.88
C GLN A 162 4.11 8.23 0.50
N LYS A 163 4.28 7.96 -0.79
CA LYS A 163 4.33 6.62 -1.40
C LYS A 163 3.15 5.74 -1.02
N PRO A 164 1.94 6.23 -1.29
CA PRO A 164 0.74 5.46 -1.01
C PRO A 164 0.72 4.17 -1.83
N LEU A 165 0.25 3.13 -1.19
CA LEU A 165 -0.03 1.84 -1.79
C LEU A 165 -1.49 1.50 -1.55
N VAL A 166 -2.25 1.19 -2.58
CA VAL A 166 -3.61 0.67 -2.45
C VAL A 166 -3.69 -0.77 -2.95
N LYS A 167 -4.46 -1.59 -2.25
CA LYS A 167 -4.75 -2.97 -2.62
C LYS A 167 -6.22 -3.29 -2.40
N SER A 168 -6.88 -3.79 -3.43
CA SER A 168 -8.19 -4.43 -3.30
C SER A 168 -8.05 -5.75 -2.55
N VAL A 169 -8.84 -5.93 -1.50
CA VAL A 169 -8.83 -7.11 -0.63
C VAL A 169 -10.10 -7.93 -0.73
N ALA A 170 -11.18 -7.30 -1.16
CA ALA A 170 -12.47 -7.92 -1.50
C ALA A 170 -13.24 -7.00 -2.46
N ALA A 171 -14.41 -7.45 -2.91
CA ALA A 171 -15.29 -6.64 -3.74
C ALA A 171 -15.66 -5.32 -3.04
N GLY A 172 -15.28 -4.18 -3.66
CA GLY A 172 -15.51 -2.86 -3.12
C GLY A 172 -14.74 -2.51 -1.83
N GLU A 173 -13.70 -3.27 -1.47
CA GLU A 173 -12.92 -3.04 -0.27
C GLU A 173 -11.43 -2.89 -0.58
N TYR A 174 -10.82 -1.84 -0.03
CA TYR A 174 -9.45 -1.46 -0.30
C TYR A 174 -8.69 -1.18 0.98
N ILE A 175 -7.44 -1.63 1.04
CA ILE A 175 -6.46 -1.24 2.06
C ILE A 175 -5.51 -0.21 1.44
N ILE A 176 -5.28 0.87 2.14
CA ILE A 176 -4.37 1.94 1.78
C ILE A 176 -3.26 1.99 2.84
N ILE A 177 -2.00 2.02 2.40
CA ILE A 177 -0.82 2.09 3.26
C ILE A 177 0.09 3.18 2.72
N TRP A 178 0.75 3.93 3.59
CA TRP A 178 1.68 4.98 3.20
C TRP A 178 2.89 5.06 4.13
N GLU A 179 3.93 5.73 3.65
CA GLU A 179 5.07 6.17 4.44
C GLU A 179 4.72 7.50 5.11
N ASP A 180 4.88 7.60 6.42
CA ASP A 180 4.43 8.73 7.24
C ASP A 180 5.59 9.37 8.00
N GLY A 181 5.77 10.66 7.81
CA GLY A 181 6.86 11.41 8.41
C GLY A 181 6.62 11.93 9.83
N ARG A 182 5.45 11.67 10.43
CA ARG A 182 5.12 12.22 11.78
C ARG A 182 6.06 11.74 12.87
N GLY A 183 6.72 10.60 12.69
CA GLY A 183 7.73 10.08 13.59
C GLY A 183 8.95 11.01 13.75
N TYR A 184 9.32 11.79 12.74
CA TYR A 184 10.44 12.73 12.80
C TYR A 184 10.24 13.85 13.82
N TYR A 185 9.02 14.18 14.17
CA TYR A 185 8.68 15.30 15.06
C TYR A 185 8.23 14.86 16.45
N ASN A 186 8.30 13.56 16.73
CA ASN A 186 7.95 13.05 18.04
C ASN A 186 9.03 13.47 19.06
N SER A 187 8.61 14.13 20.14
CA SER A 187 9.52 14.55 21.22
C SER A 187 9.98 13.42 22.13
N ASP A 188 9.46 12.21 21.95
CA ASP A 188 9.91 11.03 22.68
C ASP A 188 11.25 10.53 22.09
N PRO A 189 12.36 10.62 22.84
CA PRO A 189 13.66 10.16 22.35
C PRO A 189 13.72 8.65 22.07
N LEU A 190 12.73 7.88 22.46
CA LEU A 190 12.60 6.46 22.15
C LEU A 190 11.83 6.18 20.85
N LEU A 191 11.16 7.19 20.29
CA LEU A 191 10.40 7.11 19.04
C LEU A 191 10.99 8.03 17.96
N ILE A 192 12.25 8.49 18.16
CA ILE A 192 12.87 9.46 17.29
C ILE A 192 13.36 8.81 16.00
N ASN A 193 13.05 9.51 14.91
CA ASN A 193 13.77 9.60 13.65
C ASN A 193 13.47 8.51 12.65
N GLY A 194 12.27 8.54 12.10
CA GLY A 194 12.03 7.72 10.92
C GLY A 194 10.72 8.01 10.26
N VAL A 195 10.63 7.51 9.05
CA VAL A 195 9.39 7.31 8.35
C VAL A 195 8.78 6.03 8.87
N ASP A 196 7.53 6.09 9.27
CA ASP A 196 6.74 4.96 9.76
C ASP A 196 5.72 4.49 8.71
N LEU A 197 5.13 3.32 8.91
CA LEU A 197 4.04 2.86 8.08
C LEU A 197 2.69 3.05 8.78
N TYR A 198 1.82 3.77 8.11
CA TYR A 198 0.42 3.95 8.51
C TYR A 198 -0.51 3.41 7.44
N GLY A 199 -1.75 3.16 7.80
CA GLY A 199 -2.73 2.63 6.88
C GLY A 199 -4.16 2.94 7.25
N SER A 200 -5.03 2.73 6.29
CA SER A 200 -6.48 2.87 6.39
C SER A 200 -7.15 1.85 5.49
N ALA A 201 -8.45 1.69 5.62
CA ALA A 201 -9.25 1.01 4.63
C ALA A 201 -10.39 1.89 4.13
N TYR A 202 -10.83 1.57 2.93
CA TYR A 202 -11.99 2.17 2.28
C TYR A 202 -12.96 1.09 1.84
N VAL A 203 -14.24 1.35 2.04
CA VAL A 203 -15.32 0.46 1.61
C VAL A 203 -16.30 1.26 0.77
N VAL A 204 -16.55 0.80 -0.46
CA VAL A 204 -17.51 1.39 -1.39
C VAL A 204 -18.87 1.56 -0.72
N GLY A 205 -19.42 2.76 -0.80
CA GLY A 205 -20.71 3.10 -0.19
C GLY A 205 -20.69 3.38 1.31
N PHE A 206 -19.56 3.10 2.01
CA PHE A 206 -19.41 3.39 3.44
C PHE A 206 -18.33 4.43 3.72
N GLY A 207 -17.31 4.52 2.87
CA GLY A 207 -16.21 5.46 3.00
C GLY A 207 -15.01 4.90 3.77
N LYS A 208 -14.16 5.80 4.27
CA LYS A 208 -12.96 5.50 5.05
C LYS A 208 -13.34 4.91 6.41
N THR A 209 -12.68 3.82 6.80
CA THR A 209 -13.00 3.08 8.04
C THR A 209 -12.21 3.54 9.26
N THR A 210 -11.11 4.25 9.08
CA THR A 210 -10.26 4.76 10.17
C THR A 210 -10.52 6.24 10.45
N GLY A 211 -9.95 6.76 11.55
CA GLY A 211 -9.89 8.19 11.84
C GLY A 211 -9.12 8.99 10.78
N VAL A 212 -8.93 10.31 11.02
CA VAL A 212 -8.43 11.26 10.03
C VAL A 212 -7.06 10.85 9.47
N ASP A 213 -6.15 10.36 10.33
CA ASP A 213 -4.75 10.12 9.94
C ASP A 213 -4.35 8.63 9.96
N GLY A 214 -5.34 7.75 9.71
CA GLY A 214 -5.12 6.31 9.68
C GLY A 214 -4.73 5.67 11.00
N ILE A 215 -4.27 4.44 10.95
CA ILE A 215 -3.78 3.67 12.09
C ILE A 215 -2.31 3.27 11.87
N PRO A 216 -1.49 3.16 12.93
CA PRO A 216 -0.12 2.71 12.82
C PRO A 216 -0.07 1.22 12.40
N ILE A 217 0.70 0.92 11.39
CA ILE A 217 0.98 -0.44 10.91
C ILE A 217 2.32 -0.94 11.46
N SER A 218 3.36 -0.11 11.35
CA SER A 218 4.68 -0.33 11.94
C SER A 218 5.25 1.02 12.33
N VAL A 219 5.45 1.22 13.64
CA VAL A 219 6.04 2.43 14.22
C VAL A 219 7.20 1.97 15.09
N GLU A 220 8.41 2.10 14.59
CA GLU A 220 9.60 1.57 15.19
C GLU A 220 10.78 2.54 15.01
N TYR A 221 11.91 2.25 15.64
CA TYR A 221 13.13 3.02 15.46
C TYR A 221 13.56 3.06 13.99
N HIS A 222 14.00 4.22 13.52
CA HIS A 222 14.40 4.46 12.15
C HIS A 222 13.28 4.23 11.12
N ASP A 223 13.62 4.19 9.86
CA ASP A 223 12.67 4.16 8.77
C ASP A 223 12.06 2.78 8.53
N GLN A 224 10.76 2.75 8.29
CA GLN A 224 10.02 1.66 7.68
C GLN A 224 9.53 2.14 6.32
N LYS A 225 10.01 1.51 5.26
CA LYS A 225 9.85 2.01 3.88
C LYS A 225 9.48 0.93 2.89
N LYS A 226 9.01 1.37 1.72
CA LYS A 226 8.71 0.52 0.56
C LYS A 226 7.75 -0.62 0.90
N PRO A 227 6.58 -0.30 1.44
CA PRO A 227 5.58 -1.33 1.69
C PRO A 227 5.15 -1.98 0.39
N ALA A 228 4.93 -3.29 0.43
CA ALA A 228 4.30 -4.03 -0.65
C ALA A 228 3.33 -5.04 -0.07
N ILE A 229 2.21 -5.24 -0.74
CA ILE A 229 1.14 -6.12 -0.28
C ILE A 229 0.80 -7.15 -1.35
N THR A 230 0.67 -8.41 -0.95
CA THR A 230 0.30 -9.51 -1.83
C THR A 230 -0.78 -10.37 -1.19
N LYS A 231 -1.63 -10.99 -2.01
CA LYS A 231 -2.61 -11.96 -1.52
C LYS A 231 -1.85 -13.18 -0.96
N TYR A 232 -2.17 -13.57 0.26
CA TYR A 232 -1.52 -14.68 0.94
C TYR A 232 -2.40 -15.95 0.93
N SER A 233 -3.58 -15.89 1.56
CA SER A 233 -4.51 -17.02 1.62
C SER A 233 -5.93 -16.54 1.93
N GLY A 234 -6.92 -16.98 1.17
CA GLY A 234 -8.30 -16.54 1.37
C GLY A 234 -8.42 -15.01 1.28
N GLU A 235 -8.87 -14.37 2.35
CA GLU A 235 -8.98 -12.92 2.50
C GLU A 235 -7.74 -12.29 3.18
N ASP A 236 -6.76 -13.08 3.57
CA ASP A 236 -5.55 -12.61 4.22
C ASP A 236 -4.52 -12.11 3.18
N HIS A 237 -3.84 -11.03 3.51
CA HIS A 237 -2.79 -10.43 2.70
C HIS A 237 -1.49 -10.35 3.49
N LEU A 238 -0.37 -10.58 2.81
CA LEU A 238 0.97 -10.38 3.34
C LEU A 238 1.45 -8.98 2.98
N LEU A 239 1.57 -8.13 3.99
CA LEU A 239 2.29 -6.87 3.90
C LEU A 239 3.74 -7.12 4.26
N HIS A 240 4.68 -6.62 3.46
CA HIS A 240 6.10 -6.63 3.78
C HIS A 240 6.75 -5.29 3.47
N TRP A 241 7.84 -4.97 4.16
CA TRP A 241 8.54 -3.69 4.02
C TRP A 241 10.02 -3.81 4.35
N ILE A 242 10.77 -2.76 3.99
CA ILE A 242 12.15 -2.57 4.41
C ILE A 242 12.14 -1.84 5.75
N ASP A 243 12.88 -2.37 6.72
CA ASP A 243 12.92 -1.87 8.08
C ASP A 243 14.36 -1.63 8.53
N LEU A 244 14.62 -0.42 8.98
CA LEU A 244 15.95 0.02 9.40
C LEU A 244 16.13 0.02 10.92
N ARG A 245 15.16 -0.51 11.69
CA ARG A 245 15.18 -0.45 13.17
C ARG A 245 16.45 -0.95 13.84
N SER A 246 17.17 -1.86 13.19
CA SER A 246 18.37 -2.48 13.77
C SER A 246 19.64 -1.66 13.56
N SER A 247 19.71 -0.78 12.57
CA SER A 247 20.98 -0.17 12.16
C SER A 247 20.87 1.29 11.72
N GLY A 248 19.68 1.74 11.32
CA GLY A 248 19.48 3.04 10.67
C GLY A 248 20.17 3.20 9.31
N LYS A 249 20.67 2.10 8.71
CA LYS A 249 21.41 2.12 7.44
C LYS A 249 20.76 1.20 6.43
N GLU A 250 20.61 1.67 5.20
CA GLU A 250 19.98 0.93 4.11
C GLU A 250 20.72 -0.36 3.70
N ASP A 251 22.05 -0.38 3.80
CA ASP A 251 22.89 -1.54 3.51
C ASP A 251 22.79 -2.66 4.56
N LEU A 252 22.19 -2.38 5.71
CA LEU A 252 21.92 -3.31 6.81
C LEU A 252 20.41 -3.45 7.10
N ALA A 253 19.59 -3.08 6.14
CA ALA A 253 18.13 -3.18 6.24
C ALA A 253 17.66 -4.62 6.36
N ASN A 254 16.61 -4.82 7.14
CA ASN A 254 15.91 -6.09 7.23
C ASN A 254 14.56 -6.01 6.49
N TYR A 255 14.10 -7.16 6.02
CA TYR A 255 12.74 -7.31 5.53
C TYR A 255 11.85 -7.80 6.66
N TYR A 256 10.78 -7.08 6.89
CA TYR A 256 9.73 -7.46 7.82
C TYR A 256 8.44 -7.76 7.07
N ALA A 257 7.62 -8.60 7.65
CA ALA A 257 6.33 -8.93 7.08
C ALA A 257 5.28 -9.13 8.18
N LYS A 258 4.02 -8.81 7.85
CA LYS A 258 2.86 -8.98 8.72
C LYS A 258 1.69 -9.48 7.88
N ILE A 259 0.95 -10.44 8.39
CA ILE A 259 -0.34 -10.80 7.80
C ILE A 259 -1.35 -9.73 8.22
N ILE A 260 -1.98 -9.11 7.23
CA ILE A 260 -3.10 -8.21 7.41
C ILE A 260 -4.36 -8.99 7.09
N ARG A 261 -5.23 -9.12 8.08
CA ARG A 261 -6.57 -9.65 7.89
C ARG A 261 -7.53 -8.54 7.56
N ARG A 262 -8.52 -8.84 6.76
CA ARG A 262 -9.61 -7.91 6.46
C ARG A 262 -10.21 -7.32 7.74
N SER A 263 -10.44 -8.12 8.77
CA SER A 263 -10.95 -7.69 10.08
C SER A 263 -10.06 -6.66 10.78
N ASP A 264 -8.75 -6.71 10.61
CA ASP A 264 -7.81 -5.83 11.32
C ASP A 264 -7.91 -4.37 10.85
N VAL A 265 -8.38 -4.15 9.62
CA VAL A 265 -8.44 -2.83 8.98
C VAL A 265 -9.88 -2.31 8.84
N LEU A 266 -10.88 -3.20 8.78
CA LEU A 266 -12.29 -2.82 8.62
C LEU A 266 -13.03 -2.64 9.97
N SER A 267 -12.51 -3.14 11.07
CA SER A 267 -13.20 -3.13 12.37
C SER A 267 -13.06 -1.85 13.18
N SER A 268 -12.64 -0.74 12.58
CA SER A 268 -12.61 0.56 13.29
C SER A 268 -13.98 1.23 13.38
N THR A 269 -14.99 0.55 13.92
CA THR A 269 -16.09 1.26 14.54
C THR A 269 -15.51 2.06 15.71
N ASN A 270 -15.57 3.38 15.67
CA ASN A 270 -15.43 4.44 16.68
C ASN A 270 -15.08 4.13 18.15
N GLU A 271 -14.65 2.95 18.48
CA GLU A 271 -13.81 2.73 19.62
C GLU A 271 -12.40 3.15 19.19
N LYS A 272 -11.87 4.18 19.83
CA LYS A 272 -10.42 4.33 19.91
C LYS A 272 -9.91 2.91 20.01
N ALA A 273 -9.31 2.40 18.90
CA ALA A 273 -8.37 1.33 19.03
C ALA A 273 -7.30 1.92 19.96
N ASN A 274 -7.53 1.79 21.24
CA ASN A 274 -6.48 1.50 22.13
C ASN A 274 -5.86 0.26 21.46
N VAL A 275 -4.85 0.43 20.62
CA VAL A 275 -3.70 -0.44 20.67
C VAL A 275 -3.22 -0.23 22.08
N THR A 276 -3.91 -0.83 23.01
CA THR A 276 -3.30 -1.27 24.21
C THR A 276 -2.28 -2.29 23.69
N ILE A 277 -1.05 -1.88 23.44
CA ILE A 277 0.08 -2.63 23.96
C ILE A 277 -0.49 -3.13 25.28
N PRO A 278 -0.73 -4.45 25.43
CA PRO A 278 -1.47 -4.89 26.59
C PRO A 278 -0.81 -4.21 27.77
N SER A 279 -1.45 -3.21 28.38
CA SER A 279 -0.87 -2.44 29.50
C SER A 279 -0.57 -3.38 30.67
N SER A 280 -0.93 -4.63 30.49
CA SER A 280 -0.69 -5.76 31.34
C SER A 280 0.61 -6.51 31.06
N PHE A 281 1.28 -6.31 29.92
CA PHE A 281 2.44 -7.09 29.50
C PHE A 281 3.42 -6.24 28.66
N ASN A 282 4.72 -6.29 28.99
CA ASN A 282 5.76 -5.60 28.23
C ASN A 282 7.03 -6.47 28.18
N ILE A 283 7.51 -6.79 26.95
CA ILE A 283 8.81 -7.44 26.75
C ILE A 283 9.88 -6.37 26.88
N GLN A 284 10.81 -6.53 27.82
CA GLN A 284 11.89 -5.59 28.10
C GLN A 284 13.15 -5.93 27.30
N SER A 285 13.48 -7.21 27.18
CA SER A 285 14.68 -7.64 26.46
C SER A 285 14.62 -9.10 26.04
N VAL A 286 15.33 -9.41 24.96
CA VAL A 286 15.57 -10.77 24.45
C VAL A 286 17.06 -10.90 24.21
N TYR A 287 17.75 -11.69 25.02
CA TYR A 287 19.23 -11.78 24.93
C TYR A 287 19.78 -13.15 25.35
N PRO A 288 20.98 -13.50 24.82
CA PRO A 288 21.64 -12.87 23.69
C PRO A 288 20.83 -13.09 22.40
N ASN A 289 20.91 -12.13 21.49
CA ASN A 289 20.33 -12.25 20.15
C ASN A 289 21.34 -11.69 19.13
N PRO A 290 21.96 -12.51 18.25
CA PRO A 290 21.75 -13.97 18.11
C PRO A 290 22.18 -14.78 19.34
N PHE A 291 21.49 -15.89 19.59
CA PHE A 291 21.79 -16.74 20.75
C PHE A 291 22.62 -17.97 20.35
N ASN A 292 23.41 -18.46 21.31
CA ASN A 292 24.16 -19.69 21.18
C ASN A 292 23.94 -20.54 22.43
N GLY A 293 23.04 -21.51 22.33
CA GLY A 293 22.72 -22.45 23.39
C GLY A 293 21.58 -22.04 24.33
N GLN A 294 21.33 -20.77 24.56
CA GLN A 294 20.21 -20.33 25.40
C GLN A 294 19.86 -18.86 25.08
N VAL A 295 18.57 -18.54 25.02
CA VAL A 295 18.05 -17.19 24.96
C VAL A 295 17.12 -16.91 26.16
N LYS A 296 17.13 -15.70 26.66
CA LYS A 296 16.29 -15.23 27.78
C LYS A 296 15.36 -14.16 27.29
N PHE A 297 14.13 -14.21 27.80
CA PHE A 297 13.07 -13.25 27.53
C PHE A 297 12.70 -12.60 28.85
N ASP A 298 13.00 -11.32 28.99
CA ASP A 298 12.63 -10.51 30.13
C ASP A 298 11.35 -9.75 29.83
N PHE A 299 10.38 -9.82 30.73
CA PHE A 299 9.10 -9.13 30.55
C PHE A 299 8.48 -8.74 31.89
N THR A 300 7.57 -7.77 31.84
CA THR A 300 6.78 -7.36 33.01
C THR A 300 5.30 -7.62 32.79
N ILE A 301 4.62 -8.00 33.84
CA ILE A 301 3.18 -8.20 33.89
C ILE A 301 2.58 -7.19 34.88
N ASN A 302 1.58 -6.42 34.46
CA ASN A 302 0.95 -5.38 35.30
C ASN A 302 -0.23 -5.89 36.12
N SER A 303 -0.77 -7.06 35.82
CA SER A 303 -1.80 -7.75 36.59
C SER A 303 -1.60 -9.25 36.52
N PRO A 304 -1.98 -10.03 37.58
CA PRO A 304 -1.86 -11.49 37.52
C PRO A 304 -2.57 -12.08 36.30
N GLN A 305 -1.84 -12.88 35.50
CA GLN A 305 -2.38 -13.54 34.32
C GLN A 305 -1.56 -14.77 33.95
N LEU A 306 -2.14 -15.62 33.07
CA LEU A 306 -1.40 -16.68 32.41
C LEU A 306 -0.60 -16.10 31.24
N VAL A 307 0.65 -16.48 31.12
CA VAL A 307 1.53 -16.14 30.01
C VAL A 307 1.88 -17.42 29.27
N GLN A 308 1.64 -17.41 27.98
CA GLN A 308 1.96 -18.51 27.09
C GLN A 308 3.14 -18.11 26.21
N PHE A 309 4.11 -18.99 26.08
CA PHE A 309 5.31 -18.79 25.28
C PHE A 309 5.45 -19.92 24.27
N ASN A 310 5.35 -19.58 22.99
CA ASN A 310 5.47 -20.51 21.86
C ASN A 310 6.67 -20.13 20.99
N VAL A 311 7.38 -21.11 20.46
CA VAL A 311 8.49 -20.92 19.52
C VAL A 311 8.17 -21.60 18.23
N TYR A 312 8.37 -20.87 17.12
CA TYR A 312 8.15 -21.35 15.77
C TYR A 312 9.44 -21.26 14.95
N ASP A 313 9.65 -22.17 14.01
CA ASP A 313 10.69 -22.00 12.99
C ASP A 313 10.26 -21.00 11.90
N ILE A 314 11.17 -20.69 11.00
CA ILE A 314 10.91 -19.75 9.90
C ILE A 314 9.84 -20.22 8.91
N SER A 315 9.45 -21.49 8.95
CA SER A 315 8.35 -22.06 8.15
C SER A 315 7.02 -22.09 8.90
N GLY A 316 6.97 -21.54 10.14
CA GLY A 316 5.78 -21.51 10.97
C GLY A 316 5.49 -22.83 11.72
N ARG A 317 6.41 -23.80 11.67
CA ARG A 317 6.27 -25.05 12.42
C ARG A 317 6.61 -24.81 13.89
N THR A 318 5.74 -25.24 14.79
CA THR A 318 5.98 -25.16 16.25
C THR A 318 7.22 -25.97 16.64
N ILE A 319 8.18 -25.31 17.29
CA ILE A 319 9.37 -25.92 17.88
C ILE A 319 9.15 -26.19 19.37
N VAL A 320 8.51 -25.26 20.07
CA VAL A 320 8.11 -25.39 21.47
C VAL A 320 6.61 -25.15 21.55
N ASP A 321 5.87 -26.13 22.04
CA ASP A 321 4.41 -26.16 21.97
C ASP A 321 3.80 -25.52 23.19
N GLU A 322 4.33 -25.08 24.14
CA GLU A 322 3.71 -24.29 25.21
C GLU A 322 4.57 -24.28 26.49
N ILE A 323 5.05 -23.10 26.89
CA ILE A 323 5.46 -22.87 28.26
C ILE A 323 4.37 -21.99 28.90
N ILE A 324 3.50 -22.59 29.70
CA ILE A 324 2.49 -21.82 30.47
C ILE A 324 3.09 -21.49 31.82
N MET A 325 3.04 -20.21 32.19
CA MET A 325 3.37 -19.76 33.54
C MET A 325 2.27 -18.87 34.09
N SER A 326 1.93 -19.09 35.35
CA SER A 326 1.10 -18.19 36.14
C SER A 326 1.98 -17.07 36.64
N GLY A 327 1.81 -15.86 36.09
CA GLY A 327 2.57 -14.67 36.48
C GLY A 327 1.81 -13.79 37.45
N SER A 328 2.46 -13.43 38.56
CA SER A 328 2.01 -12.32 39.43
C SER A 328 2.43 -10.98 38.78
N LYS A 329 1.83 -9.86 39.21
CA LYS A 329 2.29 -8.53 38.79
C LYS A 329 3.79 -8.37 39.10
N GLY A 330 4.58 -7.92 38.12
CA GLY A 330 6.00 -7.66 38.28
C GLY A 330 6.86 -8.17 37.12
N TYR A 331 8.14 -8.20 37.33
CA TYR A 331 9.16 -8.67 36.41
C TYR A 331 9.22 -10.20 36.37
N HIS A 332 9.38 -10.74 35.16
CA HIS A 332 9.52 -12.17 34.90
C HIS A 332 10.59 -12.43 33.86
N GLN A 333 11.16 -13.63 33.92
CA GLN A 333 12.12 -14.11 32.91
C GLN A 333 11.77 -15.54 32.50
N VAL A 334 11.76 -15.79 31.21
CA VAL A 334 11.68 -17.14 30.60
C VAL A 334 12.96 -17.37 29.83
N SER A 335 13.46 -18.59 29.85
CA SER A 335 14.62 -18.99 29.06
C SER A 335 14.32 -20.22 28.24
N TRP A 336 14.87 -20.24 27.02
CA TRP A 336 14.82 -21.38 26.10
C TRP A 336 16.23 -21.78 25.68
N ASP A 337 16.53 -23.08 25.70
CA ASP A 337 17.87 -23.63 25.44
C ASP A 337 18.10 -24.03 23.96
N GLY A 338 17.21 -23.60 23.08
CA GLY A 338 17.32 -23.88 21.64
C GLY A 338 16.97 -25.30 21.24
N LYS A 339 16.46 -26.12 22.16
CA LYS A 339 16.08 -27.50 21.88
C LYS A 339 14.55 -27.64 21.78
N ASN A 340 14.14 -28.60 20.97
CA ASN A 340 12.75 -29.03 20.92
C ASN A 340 12.38 -29.77 22.20
N VAL A 341 11.17 -29.59 22.68
CA VAL A 341 10.58 -30.41 23.76
C VAL A 341 9.91 -31.61 23.16
#